data_4735215aa2403cb34ba1779ba1be6ff0
#
_entry.id   4735215aa2403cb34ba1779ba1be6ff0
#
_cell.length_a   1.000
_cell.length_b   1.000
_cell.length_c   1.000
_cell.angle_alpha   90.00
_cell.angle_beta   90.00
_cell.angle_gamma   90.00
#
_symmetry.space_group_name_H-M   'P 1'
#
loop_
_entity.id
_entity.type
_entity.pdbx_description
1 polymer ?
#
loop_
_entity_poly.entity_id
_entity_poly.type
_entity_poly.pdbx_seq_one_letter_code
_entity_poly.pdbx_strand_id
1 'polypeptide(L)'
;YSSAASDVYKRQLLDNDKLDIDGLERLIERLIKGGVHGLFILGTTGEAQSISYRLRHEMIKETCRINAGRLPVLVCISDTSIVESIHLAHVGAECGASAVVSAPPYYFAPGQPELAEFYEDLIPQLPLPIFLYNMPSHTKVNFAPATIQRIARNPQVVGFKDSSANAVYFQSVMYVMKDRQDFAMLVGPEEITAECVLLGGHGGINGGANMFPELYVDLYHAAVARDMETVSRLQPLVMQISSSIYTVGQHGSSYLKGLKCALSLLGVCDDFVAAPFHRFNVPEREKIRKALEALPFCPELKP
;
A
#
# COMPACT_ATOMS: atom_id res chain seq x y z
N TYR A 1 -5.56 -4.91 15.65
CA TYR A 1 -5.49 -4.20 14.36
C TYR A 1 -6.58 -4.68 13.40
N SER A 2 -7.85 -4.34 13.66
CA SER A 2 -8.91 -4.47 12.67
C SER A 2 -9.01 -3.14 11.92
N SER A 3 -8.59 -3.06 10.67
CA SER A 3 -8.55 -1.77 10.01
C SER A 3 -8.52 -1.87 8.49
N ALA A 4 -9.37 -1.07 7.84
CA ALA A 4 -9.10 -0.66 6.48
C ALA A 4 -7.93 0.33 6.54
N ALA A 5 -6.72 -0.14 6.28
CA ALA A 5 -5.60 0.75 6.06
C ALA A 5 -5.64 1.20 4.60
N SER A 6 -5.67 2.49 4.38
CA SER A 6 -5.41 3.02 3.06
C SER A 6 -3.91 3.14 2.87
N ASP A 7 -3.46 2.65 1.74
CA ASP A 7 -2.12 2.87 1.30
C ASP A 7 -1.98 4.33 0.82
N VAL A 8 -1.40 5.20 1.61
CA VAL A 8 -0.91 6.50 1.11
C VAL A 8 0.31 6.22 0.24
N TYR A 9 0.04 5.64 -0.90
CA TYR A 9 1.05 5.21 -1.84
C TYR A 9 1.68 6.34 -2.63
N LYS A 10 1.34 7.58 -2.34
CA LYS A 10 1.78 8.60 -3.25
C LYS A 10 2.83 9.48 -2.66
N ARG A 11 3.98 9.27 -3.24
CA ARG A 11 4.89 10.35 -3.40
C ARG A 11 4.28 11.35 -4.35
N GLN A 12 3.91 12.46 -3.79
CA GLN A 12 3.62 13.63 -4.60
C GLN A 12 4.96 14.19 -5.04
N LEU A 13 5.28 14.04 -6.32
CA LEU A 13 6.51 14.57 -6.90
C LEU A 13 6.17 15.72 -7.84
N LEU A 14 6.97 16.76 -7.80
CA LEU A 14 7.03 17.80 -8.83
C LEU A 14 8.11 17.49 -9.86
N ASP A 15 9.18 16.82 -9.44
CA ASP A 15 10.23 16.28 -10.30
C ASP A 15 10.90 15.07 -9.62
N ASN A 16 11.98 14.52 -10.20
CA ASN A 16 12.67 13.33 -9.68
C ASN A 16 13.30 13.52 -8.29
N ASP A 17 13.48 14.76 -7.83
CA ASP A 17 14.15 15.06 -6.56
C ASP A 17 13.40 16.09 -5.70
N LYS A 18 12.11 16.34 -5.98
CA LYS A 18 11.29 17.29 -5.24
C LYS A 18 9.90 16.74 -4.92
N LEU A 19 9.51 16.78 -3.64
CA LEU A 19 8.16 16.44 -3.20
C LEU A 19 7.16 17.57 -3.54
N ASP A 20 5.94 17.17 -3.90
CA ASP A 20 4.74 18.02 -3.88
C ASP A 20 4.12 17.98 -2.49
N ILE A 21 4.62 18.80 -1.58
CA ILE A 21 4.18 18.81 -0.17
C ILE A 21 2.71 19.22 -0.07
N ASP A 22 2.28 20.19 -0.86
CA ASP A 22 0.87 20.64 -0.87
C ASP A 22 -0.08 19.55 -1.38
N GLY A 23 0.35 18.77 -2.39
CA GLY A 23 -0.39 17.61 -2.87
C GLY A 23 -0.42 16.47 -1.86
N LEU A 24 0.67 16.25 -1.14
CA LEU A 24 0.74 15.29 -0.04
C LEU A 24 -0.23 15.66 1.08
N GLU A 25 -0.29 16.93 1.46
CA GLU A 25 -1.21 17.43 2.49
C GLU A 25 -2.66 17.22 2.04
N ARG A 26 -3.03 17.65 0.83
CA ARG A 26 -4.39 17.42 0.29
C ARG A 26 -4.78 15.94 0.27
N LEU A 27 -3.84 15.06 -0.06
CA LEU A 27 -4.08 13.63 -0.07
C LEU A 27 -4.31 13.09 1.34
N ILE A 28 -3.46 13.41 2.30
CA ILE A 28 -3.59 12.96 3.69
C ILE A 28 -4.91 13.44 4.29
N GLU A 29 -5.26 14.71 4.11
CA GLU A 29 -6.54 15.26 4.57
C GLU A 29 -7.75 14.54 3.92
N ARG A 30 -7.67 14.27 2.61
CA ARG A 30 -8.69 13.48 1.90
C ARG A 30 -8.87 12.09 2.50
N LEU A 31 -7.78 11.40 2.80
CA LEU A 31 -7.81 10.06 3.37
C LEU A 31 -8.39 10.06 4.79
N ILE A 32 -7.95 11.00 5.63
CA ILE A 32 -8.47 11.15 6.99
C ILE A 32 -9.99 11.46 6.96
N LYS A 33 -10.40 12.38 6.09
CA LYS A 33 -11.81 12.72 5.91
C LYS A 33 -12.64 11.53 5.42
N GLY A 34 -12.07 10.70 4.53
CA GLY A 34 -12.69 9.49 4.02
C GLY A 34 -12.72 8.31 5.00
N GLY A 35 -12.19 8.50 6.21
CA GLY A 35 -12.32 7.53 7.30
C GLY A 35 -11.35 6.35 7.26
N VAL A 36 -10.22 6.46 6.55
CA VAL A 36 -9.21 5.39 6.55
C VAL A 36 -8.61 5.22 7.94
N HIS A 37 -8.16 4.01 8.26
CA HIS A 37 -7.70 3.65 9.61
C HIS A 37 -6.17 3.72 9.78
N GLY A 38 -5.42 3.99 8.71
CA GLY A 38 -3.98 4.10 8.76
C GLY A 38 -3.38 4.51 7.42
N LEU A 39 -2.14 4.94 7.47
CA LEU A 39 -1.36 5.40 6.33
C LEU A 39 -0.17 4.46 6.13
N PHE A 40 -0.01 3.92 4.91
CA PHE A 40 1.16 3.13 4.54
C PHE A 40 1.98 3.88 3.49
N ILE A 41 3.23 4.19 3.77
CA ILE A 41 4.09 5.00 2.91
C ILE A 41 5.32 4.25 2.42
N LEU A 42 5.91 4.73 1.32
CA LEU A 42 7.09 4.14 0.69
C LEU A 42 6.89 2.70 0.19
N GLY A 43 5.64 2.27 -0.02
CA GLY A 43 5.32 1.01 -0.69
C GLY A 43 5.58 1.07 -2.20
N THR A 44 5.12 0.03 -2.93
CA THR A 44 5.31 -0.09 -4.39
C THR A 44 4.72 1.10 -5.14
N THR A 45 3.49 1.47 -4.85
CA THR A 45 2.83 2.63 -5.47
C THR A 45 3.45 3.96 -5.00
N GLY A 46 4.15 3.95 -3.86
CA GLY A 46 4.99 5.05 -3.36
C GLY A 46 6.29 5.23 -4.12
N GLU A 47 6.58 4.41 -5.13
CA GLU A 47 7.81 4.50 -5.95
C GLU A 47 9.11 4.53 -5.11
N ALA A 48 9.11 3.90 -3.91
CA ALA A 48 10.25 3.98 -3.00
C ALA A 48 11.58 3.61 -3.67
N GLN A 49 11.56 2.61 -4.55
CA GLN A 49 12.74 2.12 -5.26
C GLN A 49 13.25 3.07 -6.34
N SER A 50 12.45 4.06 -6.74
CA SER A 50 12.78 5.01 -7.83
C SER A 50 13.22 6.37 -7.33
N ILE A 51 13.40 6.55 -6.00
CA ILE A 51 13.84 7.82 -5.43
C ILE A 51 15.05 7.72 -4.53
N SER A 52 15.67 8.88 -4.35
CA SER A 52 16.79 9.04 -3.43
C SER A 52 16.40 8.75 -1.98
N TYR A 53 17.35 8.29 -1.17
CA TYR A 53 17.15 8.13 0.26
C TYR A 53 16.78 9.46 0.93
N ARG A 54 17.34 10.58 0.46
CA ARG A 54 16.96 11.92 0.93
C ARG A 54 15.45 12.14 0.81
N LEU A 55 14.86 11.83 -0.35
CA LEU A 55 13.42 11.97 -0.56
C LEU A 55 12.59 10.96 0.26
N ARG A 56 13.11 9.73 0.47
CA ARG A 56 12.43 8.77 1.37
C ARG A 56 12.34 9.33 2.80
N HIS A 57 13.42 9.91 3.32
CA HIS A 57 13.44 10.55 4.64
C HIS A 57 12.50 11.76 4.70
N GLU A 58 12.51 12.60 3.67
CA GLU A 58 11.63 13.76 3.58
C GLU A 58 10.15 13.34 3.57
N MET A 59 9.81 12.30 2.81
CA MET A 59 8.46 11.74 2.78
C MET A 59 8.01 11.25 4.16
N ILE A 60 8.86 10.55 4.88
CA ILE A 60 8.54 10.09 6.25
C ILE A 60 8.26 11.29 7.15
N LYS A 61 9.17 12.28 7.16
CA LYS A 61 9.05 13.49 7.99
C LYS A 61 7.77 14.26 7.69
N GLU A 62 7.53 14.57 6.42
CA GLU A 62 6.38 15.36 6.00
C GLU A 62 5.06 14.61 6.23
N THR A 63 5.00 13.31 5.95
CA THR A 63 3.80 12.51 6.25
C THR A 63 3.47 12.52 7.73
N CYS A 64 4.45 12.26 8.60
CA CYS A 64 4.23 12.26 10.05
C CYS A 64 3.87 13.66 10.57
N ARG A 65 4.52 14.71 10.06
CA ARG A 65 4.19 16.10 10.39
C ARG A 65 2.76 16.46 10.02
N ILE A 66 2.35 16.19 8.79
CA ILE A 66 1.00 16.50 8.29
C ILE A 66 -0.06 15.65 9.01
N ASN A 67 0.22 14.36 9.18
CA ASN A 67 -0.68 13.45 9.90
C ASN A 67 -0.87 13.85 11.36
N ALA A 68 0.12 14.44 11.99
CA ALA A 68 0.07 14.94 13.37
C ALA A 68 -0.49 13.92 14.39
N GLY A 69 -0.18 12.65 14.22
CA GLY A 69 -0.62 11.57 15.11
C GLY A 69 -2.10 11.16 14.97
N ARG A 70 -2.83 11.69 13.98
CA ARG A 70 -4.26 11.37 13.77
C ARG A 70 -4.52 9.94 13.36
N LEU A 71 -3.61 9.33 12.61
CA LEU A 71 -3.67 7.94 12.16
C LEU A 71 -2.34 7.23 12.40
N PRO A 72 -2.32 5.90 12.59
CA PRO A 72 -1.08 5.14 12.57
C PRO A 72 -0.41 5.25 11.19
N VAL A 73 0.91 5.46 11.18
CA VAL A 73 1.74 5.50 9.97
C VAL A 73 2.63 4.26 9.93
N LEU A 74 2.55 3.52 8.84
CA LEU A 74 3.38 2.36 8.53
C LEU A 74 4.40 2.76 7.47
N VAL A 75 5.68 2.58 7.74
CA VAL A 75 6.78 2.96 6.83
C VAL A 75 7.35 1.72 6.16
N CYS A 76 7.28 1.64 4.83
CA CYS A 76 7.97 0.58 4.10
C CYS A 76 9.48 0.86 4.08
N ILE A 77 10.23 -0.09 4.61
CA ILE A 77 11.69 -0.04 4.73
C ILE A 77 12.40 -1.00 3.76
N SER A 78 11.66 -1.58 2.80
CA SER A 78 12.21 -2.56 1.86
C SER A 78 13.38 -2.00 1.05
N ASP A 79 14.51 -2.64 1.16
CA ASP A 79 15.73 -2.30 0.41
C ASP A 79 16.56 -3.55 0.13
N THR A 80 17.53 -3.44 -0.77
CA THR A 80 18.54 -4.48 -1.01
C THR A 80 19.66 -4.43 0.04
N SER A 81 19.80 -3.31 0.74
CA SER A 81 20.74 -3.09 1.82
C SER A 81 20.04 -3.16 3.17
N ILE A 82 20.43 -4.12 4.01
CA ILE A 82 19.91 -4.23 5.38
C ILE A 82 20.19 -2.95 6.20
N VAL A 83 21.33 -2.30 5.97
CA VAL A 83 21.72 -1.06 6.66
C VAL A 83 20.74 0.07 6.34
N GLU A 84 20.35 0.22 5.07
CA GLU A 84 19.38 1.24 4.65
C GLU A 84 17.97 0.95 5.20
N SER A 85 17.58 -0.34 5.25
CA SER A 85 16.32 -0.74 5.88
C SER A 85 16.27 -0.35 7.36
N ILE A 86 17.35 -0.63 8.10
CA ILE A 86 17.49 -0.24 9.52
C ILE A 86 17.46 1.29 9.68
N HIS A 87 18.20 2.00 8.84
CA HIS A 87 18.25 3.47 8.88
C HIS A 87 16.85 4.09 8.65
N LEU A 88 16.12 3.63 7.63
CA LEU A 88 14.73 4.08 7.37
C LEU A 88 13.80 3.78 8.55
N ALA A 89 13.98 2.63 9.22
CA ALA A 89 13.19 2.28 10.40
C ALA A 89 13.42 3.25 11.56
N HIS A 90 14.67 3.64 11.80
CA HIS A 90 15.01 4.63 12.83
C HIS A 90 14.44 6.01 12.49
N VAL A 91 14.57 6.47 11.24
CA VAL A 91 13.92 7.73 10.80
C VAL A 91 12.41 7.68 11.00
N GLY A 92 11.77 6.54 10.69
CA GLY A 92 10.34 6.33 10.96
C GLY A 92 9.99 6.47 12.44
N ALA A 93 10.75 5.82 13.31
CA ALA A 93 10.54 5.87 14.76
C ALA A 93 10.70 7.30 15.32
N GLU A 94 11.75 8.00 14.91
CA GLU A 94 12.01 9.39 15.31
C GLU A 94 10.88 10.35 14.88
N CYS A 95 10.22 10.04 13.75
CA CYS A 95 9.10 10.82 13.24
C CYS A 95 7.73 10.39 13.82
N GLY A 96 7.68 9.36 14.67
CA GLY A 96 6.45 8.90 15.30
C GLY A 96 5.64 7.90 14.46
N ALA A 97 6.28 7.16 13.54
CA ALA A 97 5.65 6.03 12.86
C ALA A 97 5.27 4.92 13.86
N SER A 98 4.20 4.19 13.56
CA SER A 98 3.66 3.15 14.44
C SER A 98 4.26 1.77 14.18
N ALA A 99 4.67 1.49 12.95
CA ALA A 99 5.26 0.23 12.54
C ALA A 99 6.08 0.41 11.26
N VAL A 100 6.90 -0.60 10.96
CA VAL A 100 7.56 -0.71 9.67
C VAL A 100 7.02 -1.88 8.87
N VAL A 101 7.23 -1.85 7.55
CA VAL A 101 6.81 -2.89 6.62
C VAL A 101 8.01 -3.27 5.76
N SER A 102 8.31 -4.56 5.60
CA SER A 102 9.44 -5.01 4.80
C SER A 102 9.04 -6.13 3.85
N ALA A 103 9.28 -5.92 2.55
CA ALA A 103 9.29 -6.97 1.55
C ALA A 103 10.67 -7.64 1.50
N PRO A 104 10.78 -8.88 0.95
CA PRO A 104 12.06 -9.53 0.75
C PRO A 104 13.05 -8.65 -0.02
N PRO A 105 14.36 -8.78 0.25
CA PRO A 105 15.38 -8.19 -0.61
C PRO A 105 15.13 -8.59 -2.06
N TYR A 106 15.21 -7.63 -2.95
CA TYR A 106 15.02 -7.82 -4.38
C TYR A 106 16.36 -7.74 -5.12
N TYR A 107 16.42 -8.05 -6.40
CA TYR A 107 17.57 -8.21 -7.26
C TYR A 107 18.19 -9.62 -7.16
N PHE A 108 18.79 -10.02 -6.03
CA PHE A 108 19.11 -11.41 -5.75
C PHE A 108 17.98 -12.03 -4.95
N ALA A 109 17.33 -13.05 -5.52
CA ALA A 109 16.22 -13.74 -4.88
C ALA A 109 16.74 -14.75 -3.83
N PRO A 110 16.56 -14.51 -2.52
CA PRO A 110 16.97 -15.45 -1.48
C PRO A 110 16.09 -16.70 -1.49
N GLY A 111 16.68 -17.84 -1.17
CA GLY A 111 15.94 -19.05 -0.81
C GLY A 111 15.21 -18.90 0.53
N GLN A 112 14.26 -19.79 0.84
CA GLN A 112 13.44 -19.67 2.05
C GLN A 112 14.27 -19.68 3.36
N PRO A 113 15.33 -20.51 3.50
CA PRO A 113 16.21 -20.43 4.67
C PRO A 113 16.91 -19.09 4.80
N GLU A 114 17.51 -18.59 3.71
CA GLU A 114 18.21 -17.29 3.67
C GLU A 114 17.25 -16.12 3.95
N LEU A 115 16.01 -16.23 3.45
CA LEU A 115 14.97 -15.23 3.72
C LEU A 115 14.60 -15.19 5.21
N ALA A 116 14.50 -16.34 5.85
CA ALA A 116 14.24 -16.39 7.29
C ALA A 116 15.41 -15.82 8.09
N GLU A 117 16.65 -16.19 7.76
CA GLU A 117 17.88 -15.67 8.37
C GLU A 117 17.98 -14.15 8.21
N PHE A 118 17.70 -13.61 7.01
CA PHE A 118 17.66 -12.16 6.78
C PHE A 118 16.73 -11.43 7.75
N TYR A 119 15.53 -11.95 7.99
CA TYR A 119 14.60 -11.32 8.94
C TYR A 119 14.99 -11.55 10.39
N GLU A 120 15.58 -12.70 10.71
CA GLU A 120 16.12 -12.98 12.04
C GLU A 120 17.28 -12.04 12.40
N ASP A 121 18.06 -11.59 11.41
CA ASP A 121 19.12 -10.60 11.57
C ASP A 121 18.58 -9.15 11.58
N LEU A 122 17.56 -8.86 10.79
CA LEU A 122 16.99 -7.51 10.65
C LEU A 122 16.16 -7.12 11.89
N ILE A 123 15.23 -7.97 12.31
CA ILE A 123 14.20 -7.64 13.31
C ILE A 123 14.79 -7.15 14.64
N PRO A 124 15.85 -7.78 15.21
CA PRO A 124 16.42 -7.29 16.47
C PRO A 124 16.99 -5.88 16.44
N GLN A 125 17.23 -5.33 15.25
CA GLN A 125 17.80 -4.00 15.03
C GLN A 125 16.73 -2.94 14.75
N LEU A 126 15.45 -3.33 14.70
CA LEU A 126 14.35 -2.42 14.40
C LEU A 126 13.80 -1.78 15.68
N PRO A 127 13.57 -0.45 15.71
CA PRO A 127 12.99 0.25 16.86
C PRO A 127 11.46 0.12 16.93
N LEU A 128 10.82 -0.43 15.89
CA LEU A 128 9.37 -0.52 15.73
C LEU A 128 8.93 -1.95 15.38
N PRO A 129 7.67 -2.33 15.69
CA PRO A 129 7.11 -3.59 15.21
C PRO A 129 7.07 -3.63 13.69
N ILE A 130 7.14 -4.85 13.13
CA ILE A 130 7.25 -5.06 11.69
C ILE A 130 6.09 -5.88 11.13
N PHE A 131 5.61 -5.45 9.95
CA PHE A 131 4.81 -6.26 9.03
C PHE A 131 5.70 -6.86 7.96
N LEU A 132 5.58 -8.14 7.71
CA LEU A 132 6.16 -8.77 6.53
C LEU A 132 5.30 -8.43 5.30
N TYR A 133 5.93 -8.21 4.16
CA TYR A 133 5.23 -7.82 2.94
C TYR A 133 5.56 -8.75 1.77
N ASN A 134 4.55 -9.44 1.27
CA ASN A 134 4.67 -10.33 0.12
C ASN A 134 4.25 -9.60 -1.17
N MET A 135 5.22 -9.36 -2.06
CA MET A 135 5.01 -8.71 -3.35
C MET A 135 5.79 -9.43 -4.46
N PRO A 136 5.46 -10.70 -4.76
CA PRO A 136 6.29 -11.57 -5.58
C PRO A 136 6.45 -11.10 -7.03
N SER A 137 5.49 -10.35 -7.57
CA SER A 137 5.60 -9.75 -8.91
C SER A 137 6.77 -8.78 -9.04
N HIS A 138 7.19 -8.14 -7.93
CA HIS A 138 8.28 -7.17 -7.88
C HIS A 138 9.55 -7.76 -7.28
N THR A 139 9.46 -8.41 -6.13
CA THR A 139 10.63 -8.97 -5.44
C THR A 139 11.13 -10.28 -6.03
N LYS A 140 10.31 -10.96 -6.86
CA LYS A 140 10.58 -12.30 -7.40
C LYS A 140 10.70 -13.39 -6.31
N VAL A 141 10.34 -13.06 -5.10
CA VAL A 141 10.33 -13.96 -3.94
C VAL A 141 8.92 -14.02 -3.37
N ASN A 142 8.43 -15.22 -3.14
CA ASN A 142 7.18 -15.48 -2.43
C ASN A 142 7.52 -16.14 -1.09
N PHE A 143 7.01 -15.61 0.00
CA PHE A 143 7.17 -16.25 1.31
C PHE A 143 6.45 -17.59 1.34
N ALA A 144 7.12 -18.67 1.70
CA ALA A 144 6.41 -19.89 2.06
C ALA A 144 5.67 -19.68 3.40
N PRO A 145 4.45 -20.23 3.59
CA PRO A 145 3.73 -20.11 4.86
C PRO A 145 4.56 -20.54 6.07
N ALA A 146 5.35 -21.62 5.95
CA ALA A 146 6.25 -22.09 7.01
C ALA A 146 7.37 -21.09 7.34
N THR A 147 7.85 -20.35 6.34
CA THR A 147 8.86 -19.28 6.54
C THR A 147 8.27 -18.12 7.32
N ILE A 148 7.04 -17.70 6.99
CA ILE A 148 6.32 -16.68 7.76
C ILE A 148 6.14 -17.13 9.22
N GLN A 149 5.69 -18.36 9.41
CA GLN A 149 5.50 -18.93 10.74
C GLN A 149 6.81 -18.97 11.56
N ARG A 150 7.94 -19.29 10.91
CA ARG A 150 9.27 -19.25 11.55
C ARG A 150 9.64 -17.86 12.00
N ILE A 151 9.57 -16.87 11.09
CA ILE A 151 9.93 -15.47 11.36
C ILE A 151 9.00 -14.87 12.43
N ALA A 152 7.71 -15.16 12.35
CA ALA A 152 6.68 -14.65 13.26
C ALA A 152 6.72 -15.27 14.67
N ARG A 153 7.67 -16.17 14.99
CA ARG A 153 7.97 -16.55 16.38
C ARG A 153 8.50 -15.36 17.17
N ASN A 154 9.12 -14.40 16.50
CA ASN A 154 9.48 -13.12 17.12
C ASN A 154 8.21 -12.29 17.31
N PRO A 155 7.86 -11.88 18.55
CA PRO A 155 6.65 -11.11 18.84
C PRO A 155 6.63 -9.70 18.22
N GLN A 156 7.79 -9.18 17.78
CA GLN A 156 7.88 -7.92 17.08
C GLN A 156 7.29 -7.99 15.66
N VAL A 157 7.09 -9.20 15.12
CA VAL A 157 6.38 -9.44 13.86
C VAL A 157 4.89 -9.46 14.12
N VAL A 158 4.21 -8.36 13.80
CA VAL A 158 2.81 -8.10 14.17
C VAL A 158 1.82 -8.32 13.03
N GLY A 159 2.29 -8.65 11.84
CA GLY A 159 1.38 -8.91 10.73
C GLY A 159 2.06 -9.21 9.40
N PHE A 160 1.21 -9.44 8.42
CA PHE A 160 1.58 -9.79 7.06
C PHE A 160 0.68 -9.06 6.07
N LYS A 161 1.28 -8.43 5.07
CA LYS A 161 0.57 -7.88 3.91
C LYS A 161 0.84 -8.77 2.69
N ASP A 162 -0.22 -9.25 2.06
CA ASP A 162 -0.10 -10.04 0.82
C ASP A 162 -0.58 -9.26 -0.41
N SER A 163 0.28 -9.16 -1.40
CA SER A 163 0.00 -8.60 -2.73
C SER A 163 0.24 -9.61 -3.86
N SER A 164 0.14 -10.91 -3.57
CA SER A 164 0.25 -11.96 -4.57
C SER A 164 -0.97 -12.09 -5.49
N ALA A 165 -2.11 -11.51 -5.10
CA ALA A 165 -3.42 -11.72 -5.73
C ALA A 165 -3.88 -13.19 -5.73
N ASN A 166 -3.39 -14.00 -4.79
CA ASN A 166 -3.71 -15.41 -4.67
C ASN A 166 -4.47 -15.70 -3.36
N ALA A 167 -5.79 -15.81 -3.44
CA ALA A 167 -6.63 -16.04 -2.26
C ALA A 167 -6.33 -17.39 -1.57
N VAL A 168 -5.94 -18.42 -2.32
CA VAL A 168 -5.54 -19.72 -1.74
C VAL A 168 -4.27 -19.57 -0.90
N TYR A 169 -3.29 -18.83 -1.41
CA TYR A 169 -2.06 -18.54 -0.66
C TYR A 169 -2.36 -17.72 0.59
N PHE A 170 -3.18 -16.67 0.48
CA PHE A 170 -3.60 -15.85 1.62
C PHE A 170 -4.23 -16.69 2.74
N GLN A 171 -5.17 -17.58 2.38
CA GLN A 171 -5.81 -18.50 3.33
C GLN A 171 -4.80 -19.51 3.93
N SER A 172 -3.83 -19.98 3.14
CA SER A 172 -2.78 -20.88 3.64
C SER A 172 -1.92 -20.20 4.72
N VAL A 173 -1.60 -18.91 4.55
CA VAL A 173 -0.90 -18.12 5.57
C VAL A 173 -1.78 -17.92 6.80
N MET A 174 -3.05 -17.54 6.63
CA MET A 174 -4.01 -17.43 7.75
C MET A 174 -4.08 -18.74 8.56
N TYR A 175 -4.12 -19.89 7.86
CA TYR A 175 -4.21 -21.18 8.52
C TYR A 175 -3.00 -21.50 9.39
N VAL A 176 -1.76 -21.23 8.91
CA VAL A 176 -0.55 -21.49 9.71
C VAL A 176 -0.37 -20.48 10.84
N MET A 177 -0.99 -19.29 10.74
CA MET A 177 -0.94 -18.23 11.74
C MET A 177 -2.14 -18.20 12.69
N LYS A 178 -3.07 -19.16 12.60
CA LYS A 178 -4.35 -19.18 13.35
C LYS A 178 -4.23 -19.06 14.87
N ASP A 179 -3.09 -19.49 15.43
CA ASP A 179 -2.84 -19.46 16.88
C ASP A 179 -2.25 -18.10 17.35
N ARG A 180 -1.92 -17.19 16.42
CA ARG A 180 -1.41 -15.84 16.67
C ARG A 180 -2.53 -14.82 16.51
N GLN A 181 -3.37 -14.66 17.53
CA GLN A 181 -4.52 -13.74 17.55
C GLN A 181 -4.11 -12.26 17.46
N ASP A 182 -2.86 -11.96 17.76
CA ASP A 182 -2.23 -10.64 17.68
C ASP A 182 -1.61 -10.33 16.31
N PHE A 183 -1.71 -11.26 15.34
CA PHE A 183 -1.08 -11.15 14.02
C PHE A 183 -2.08 -10.67 12.98
N ALA A 184 -1.84 -9.48 12.42
CA ALA A 184 -2.73 -8.89 11.42
C ALA A 184 -2.47 -9.43 10.01
N MET A 185 -3.53 -9.87 9.33
CA MET A 185 -3.49 -10.31 7.93
C MET A 185 -4.14 -9.27 7.04
N LEU A 186 -3.34 -8.62 6.18
CA LEU A 186 -3.77 -7.54 5.29
C LEU A 186 -3.59 -7.94 3.82
N VAL A 187 -4.52 -7.53 2.96
CA VAL A 187 -4.49 -7.80 1.52
C VAL A 187 -4.18 -6.53 0.73
N GLY A 188 -3.33 -6.63 -0.29
CA GLY A 188 -2.98 -5.52 -1.17
C GLY A 188 -3.97 -5.32 -2.32
N PRO A 189 -4.25 -6.36 -3.13
CA PRO A 189 -5.21 -6.29 -4.23
C PRO A 189 -6.61 -5.93 -3.73
N GLU A 190 -7.11 -4.81 -4.21
CA GLU A 190 -8.39 -4.26 -3.80
C GLU A 190 -9.58 -5.09 -4.28
N GLU A 191 -9.38 -5.81 -5.37
CA GLU A 191 -10.38 -6.66 -6.01
C GLU A 191 -10.85 -7.81 -5.11
N ILE A 192 -10.01 -8.26 -4.18
CA ILE A 192 -10.31 -9.37 -3.26
C ILE A 192 -10.35 -8.94 -1.78
N THR A 193 -10.38 -7.63 -1.49
CA THR A 193 -10.37 -7.14 -0.11
C THR A 193 -11.59 -7.60 0.67
N ALA A 194 -12.79 -7.43 0.13
CA ALA A 194 -14.01 -7.86 0.81
C ALA A 194 -14.02 -9.37 1.06
N GLU A 195 -13.61 -10.16 0.07
CA GLU A 195 -13.50 -11.62 0.15
C GLU A 195 -12.52 -12.06 1.27
N CYS A 196 -11.32 -11.47 1.29
CA CYS A 196 -10.34 -11.75 2.33
C CYS A 196 -10.85 -11.40 3.74
N VAL A 197 -11.54 -10.26 3.90
CA VAL A 197 -12.13 -9.82 5.18
C VAL A 197 -13.25 -10.77 5.62
N LEU A 198 -14.14 -11.18 4.71
CA LEU A 198 -15.21 -12.15 4.99
C LEU A 198 -14.69 -13.50 5.49
N LEU A 199 -13.47 -13.88 5.05
CA LEU A 199 -12.78 -15.10 5.46
C LEU A 199 -11.92 -14.94 6.72
N GLY A 200 -11.94 -13.76 7.36
CA GLY A 200 -11.23 -13.50 8.62
C GLY A 200 -9.94 -12.69 8.49
N GLY A 201 -9.62 -12.17 7.31
CA GLY A 201 -8.56 -11.17 7.14
C GLY A 201 -8.92 -9.86 7.85
N HIS A 202 -7.89 -9.08 8.20
CA HIS A 202 -8.06 -7.89 9.06
C HIS A 202 -8.29 -6.60 8.27
N GLY A 203 -8.12 -6.60 6.95
CA GLY A 203 -8.35 -5.43 6.12
C GLY A 203 -7.55 -5.41 4.83
N GLY A 204 -7.69 -4.32 4.10
CA GLY A 204 -6.96 -4.05 2.86
C GLY A 204 -6.02 -2.86 2.99
N ILE A 205 -4.94 -2.91 2.20
CA ILE A 205 -4.05 -1.78 1.96
C ILE A 205 -4.15 -1.48 0.46
N ASN A 206 -5.17 -0.71 0.09
CA ASN A 206 -5.67 -0.61 -1.28
C ASN A 206 -5.29 0.73 -1.93
N GLY A 207 -4.77 0.67 -3.16
CA GLY A 207 -4.35 1.85 -3.91
C GLY A 207 -5.50 2.77 -4.30
N GLY A 208 -6.64 2.21 -4.68
CA GLY A 208 -7.83 2.96 -5.08
C GLY A 208 -8.42 3.84 -3.98
N ALA A 209 -8.16 3.49 -2.72
CA ALA A 209 -8.56 4.32 -1.58
C ALA A 209 -7.94 5.73 -1.61
N ASN A 210 -6.84 5.94 -2.30
CA ASN A 210 -6.30 7.29 -2.52
C ASN A 210 -7.23 8.17 -3.37
N MET A 211 -7.96 7.57 -4.31
CA MET A 211 -8.93 8.27 -5.15
C MET A 211 -10.28 8.42 -4.46
N PHE A 212 -10.77 7.34 -3.87
CA PHE A 212 -12.13 7.23 -3.32
C PHE A 212 -12.12 6.52 -1.96
N PRO A 213 -11.54 7.13 -0.92
CA PRO A 213 -11.36 6.44 0.38
C PRO A 213 -12.67 5.93 0.96
N GLU A 214 -13.76 6.68 0.82
CA GLU A 214 -15.07 6.31 1.35
C GLU A 214 -15.58 4.97 0.76
N LEU A 215 -15.40 4.73 -0.54
CA LEU A 215 -15.80 3.48 -1.19
C LEU A 215 -15.13 2.27 -0.54
N TYR A 216 -13.81 2.36 -0.28
CA TYR A 216 -13.04 1.24 0.28
C TYR A 216 -13.29 1.06 1.77
N VAL A 217 -13.54 2.14 2.50
CA VAL A 217 -13.92 2.11 3.90
C VAL A 217 -15.31 1.47 4.07
N ASP A 218 -16.28 1.88 3.25
CA ASP A 218 -17.63 1.33 3.27
C ASP A 218 -17.64 -0.15 2.90
N LEU A 219 -16.87 -0.54 1.85
CA LEU A 219 -16.72 -1.95 1.46
C LEU A 219 -16.12 -2.79 2.58
N TYR A 220 -15.09 -2.27 3.24
CA TYR A 220 -14.49 -2.93 4.41
C TYR A 220 -15.50 -3.13 5.54
N HIS A 221 -16.23 -2.07 5.93
CA HIS A 221 -17.23 -2.16 6.99
C HIS A 221 -18.37 -3.11 6.66
N ALA A 222 -18.82 -3.10 5.40
CA ALA A 222 -19.84 -4.05 4.93
C ALA A 222 -19.34 -5.51 5.03
N ALA A 223 -18.08 -5.77 4.64
CA ALA A 223 -17.49 -7.10 4.73
C ALA A 223 -17.33 -7.55 6.20
N VAL A 224 -16.88 -6.67 7.09
CA VAL A 224 -16.80 -6.96 8.55
C VAL A 224 -18.17 -7.27 9.14
N ALA A 225 -19.19 -6.49 8.76
CA ALA A 225 -20.57 -6.68 9.20
C ALA A 225 -21.28 -7.87 8.52
N ARG A 226 -20.64 -8.50 7.52
CA ARG A 226 -21.24 -9.53 6.64
C ARG A 226 -22.50 -9.06 5.93
N ASP A 227 -22.58 -7.77 5.65
CA ASP A 227 -23.64 -7.16 4.84
C ASP A 227 -23.37 -7.44 3.35
N MET A 228 -23.85 -8.60 2.90
CA MET A 228 -23.64 -9.10 1.54
C MET A 228 -24.38 -8.26 0.50
N GLU A 229 -25.45 -7.57 0.86
CA GLU A 229 -26.16 -6.66 -0.04
C GLU A 229 -25.27 -5.47 -0.40
N THR A 230 -24.70 -4.82 0.62
CA THR A 230 -23.77 -3.71 0.42
C THR A 230 -22.46 -4.16 -0.25
N VAL A 231 -21.89 -5.31 0.14
CA VAL A 231 -20.70 -5.87 -0.55
C VAL A 231 -20.99 -6.09 -2.04
N SER A 232 -22.12 -6.71 -2.39
CA SER A 232 -22.50 -6.98 -3.78
C SER A 232 -22.74 -5.70 -4.60
N ARG A 233 -23.10 -4.61 -3.96
CA ARG A 233 -23.29 -3.29 -4.58
C ARG A 233 -21.98 -2.53 -4.77
N LEU A 234 -21.05 -2.60 -3.82
CA LEU A 234 -19.81 -1.82 -3.84
C LEU A 234 -18.66 -2.52 -4.59
N GLN A 235 -18.57 -3.84 -4.51
CA GLN A 235 -17.50 -4.60 -5.16
C GLN A 235 -17.42 -4.37 -6.68
N PRO A 236 -18.51 -4.30 -7.46
CA PRO A 236 -18.46 -3.97 -8.88
C PRO A 236 -17.85 -2.59 -9.18
N LEU A 237 -17.99 -1.61 -8.27
CA LEU A 237 -17.40 -0.29 -8.42
C LEU A 237 -15.88 -0.33 -8.27
N VAL A 238 -15.36 -1.15 -7.35
CA VAL A 238 -13.92 -1.42 -7.22
C VAL A 238 -13.41 -2.09 -8.49
N MET A 239 -14.14 -3.09 -9.01
CA MET A 239 -13.79 -3.76 -10.28
C MET A 239 -13.82 -2.79 -11.47
N GLN A 240 -14.76 -1.86 -11.51
CA GLN A 240 -14.82 -0.83 -12.55
C GLN A 240 -13.58 0.07 -12.50
N ILE A 241 -13.15 0.52 -11.32
CA ILE A 241 -11.93 1.30 -11.12
C ILE A 241 -10.72 0.51 -11.62
N SER A 242 -10.54 -0.72 -11.13
CA SER A 242 -9.40 -1.57 -11.46
C SER A 242 -9.32 -1.86 -12.97
N SER A 243 -10.42 -2.25 -13.59
CA SER A 243 -10.45 -2.61 -15.00
C SER A 243 -10.37 -1.43 -15.98
N SER A 244 -10.78 -0.22 -15.58
CA SER A 244 -10.81 0.93 -16.47
C SER A 244 -9.67 1.93 -16.25
N ILE A 245 -9.14 2.06 -15.03
CA ILE A 245 -8.09 3.03 -14.70
C ILE A 245 -6.70 2.38 -14.73
N TYR A 246 -6.55 1.18 -14.17
CA TYR A 246 -5.24 0.53 -14.04
C TYR A 246 -4.76 -0.16 -15.31
N THR A 247 -5.63 -0.30 -16.30
CA THR A 247 -5.35 -1.01 -17.56
C THR A 247 -5.17 -0.10 -18.78
N VAL A 248 -5.25 1.23 -18.61
CA VAL A 248 -5.15 2.19 -19.73
C VAL A 248 -3.80 2.14 -20.44
N GLY A 249 -2.72 1.85 -19.73
CA GLY A 249 -1.39 1.70 -20.32
C GLY A 249 -1.16 0.30 -20.90
N GLN A 250 0.01 0.13 -21.54
CA GLN A 250 0.40 -1.13 -22.20
C GLN A 250 1.40 -1.97 -21.40
N HIS A 251 1.85 -1.48 -20.23
CA HIS A 251 2.96 -2.05 -19.47
C HIS A 251 2.62 -2.15 -17.98
N GLY A 252 3.46 -2.83 -17.21
CA GLY A 252 3.31 -3.00 -15.76
C GLY A 252 3.24 -1.69 -14.95
N SER A 253 3.70 -0.57 -15.52
CA SER A 253 3.55 0.76 -14.94
C SER A 253 2.14 1.37 -15.07
N SER A 254 1.23 0.72 -15.79
CA SER A 254 -0.12 1.24 -16.08
C SER A 254 -0.92 1.54 -14.83
N TYR A 255 -0.87 0.64 -13.84
CA TYR A 255 -1.49 0.84 -12.54
C TYR A 255 -1.05 2.15 -11.87
N LEU A 256 0.27 2.34 -11.74
CA LEU A 256 0.84 3.53 -11.10
C LEU A 256 0.49 4.81 -11.86
N LYS A 257 0.65 4.79 -13.18
CA LYS A 257 0.37 5.94 -14.07
C LYS A 257 -1.11 6.29 -14.08
N GLY A 258 -1.98 5.29 -14.15
CA GLY A 258 -3.43 5.45 -14.12
C GLY A 258 -3.91 6.10 -12.83
N LEU A 259 -3.43 5.58 -11.72
CA LEU A 259 -3.76 6.09 -10.39
C LEU A 259 -3.28 7.54 -10.20
N LYS A 260 -2.04 7.89 -10.60
CA LYS A 260 -1.53 9.27 -10.53
C LYS A 260 -2.29 10.23 -11.44
N CYS A 261 -2.55 9.82 -12.67
CA CYS A 261 -3.34 10.60 -13.61
C CYS A 261 -4.76 10.87 -13.06
N ALA A 262 -5.42 9.87 -12.50
CA ALA A 262 -6.73 10.03 -11.88
C ALA A 262 -6.71 11.04 -10.72
N LEU A 263 -5.73 10.98 -9.84
CA LEU A 263 -5.64 11.94 -8.73
C LEU A 263 -5.34 13.37 -9.18
N SER A 264 -4.59 13.52 -10.28
CA SER A 264 -4.38 14.83 -10.88
C SER A 264 -5.68 15.40 -11.44
N LEU A 265 -6.47 14.58 -12.14
CA LEU A 265 -7.79 14.97 -12.63
C LEU A 265 -8.77 15.29 -11.49
N LEU A 266 -8.69 14.57 -10.38
CA LEU A 266 -9.44 14.85 -9.15
C LEU A 266 -8.93 16.08 -8.38
N GLY A 267 -7.85 16.69 -8.84
CA GLY A 267 -7.28 17.89 -8.23
C GLY A 267 -6.55 17.67 -6.91
N VAL A 268 -6.20 16.43 -6.62
CA VAL A 268 -5.49 16.10 -5.38
C VAL A 268 -4.01 16.44 -5.48
N CYS A 269 -3.33 16.07 -6.58
CA CYS A 269 -1.89 16.22 -6.72
C CYS A 269 -1.43 16.26 -8.19
N ASP A 270 -0.15 16.53 -8.44
CA ASP A 270 0.48 16.37 -9.75
C ASP A 270 0.56 14.90 -10.16
N ASP A 271 0.59 14.60 -11.46
CA ASP A 271 0.71 13.25 -12.01
C ASP A 271 2.14 12.85 -12.39
N PHE A 272 3.15 13.60 -11.93
CA PHE A 272 4.55 13.26 -12.17
C PHE A 272 4.89 11.84 -11.67
N VAL A 273 5.60 11.08 -12.49
CA VAL A 273 6.07 9.72 -12.17
C VAL A 273 7.58 9.73 -12.20
N ALA A 274 8.21 9.15 -11.19
CA ALA A 274 9.67 9.06 -11.12
C ALA A 274 10.25 8.25 -12.29
N ALA A 275 11.43 8.65 -12.76
CA ALA A 275 12.18 7.88 -13.75
C ALA A 275 12.36 6.42 -13.29
N PRO A 276 12.32 5.44 -14.19
CA PRO A 276 12.37 5.57 -15.66
C PRO A 276 11.01 5.78 -16.33
N PHE A 277 9.94 5.96 -15.58
CA PHE A 277 8.61 6.12 -16.14
C PHE A 277 8.28 7.58 -16.46
N HIS A 278 7.25 7.77 -17.28
CA HIS A 278 6.73 9.09 -17.64
C HIS A 278 5.22 9.10 -17.43
N ARG A 279 4.67 10.30 -17.14
CA ARG A 279 3.21 10.48 -17.07
C ARG A 279 2.51 10.04 -18.35
N PHE A 280 1.22 9.79 -18.30
CA PHE A 280 0.43 9.53 -19.49
C PHE A 280 0.40 10.72 -20.45
N ASN A 281 0.36 10.44 -21.76
CA ASN A 281 0.12 11.42 -22.78
C ASN A 281 -1.36 11.79 -22.83
N VAL A 282 -1.70 12.79 -23.66
CA VAL A 282 -3.08 13.30 -23.78
C VAL A 282 -4.11 12.18 -24.10
N PRO A 283 -3.86 11.23 -25.03
CA PRO A 283 -4.82 10.17 -25.31
C PRO A 283 -5.11 9.25 -24.12
N GLU A 284 -4.09 8.86 -23.35
CA GLU A 284 -4.28 8.02 -22.17
C GLU A 284 -4.96 8.82 -21.04
N ARG A 285 -4.57 10.09 -20.85
CA ARG A 285 -5.19 10.97 -19.86
C ARG A 285 -6.69 11.15 -20.14
N GLU A 286 -7.08 11.28 -21.42
CA GLU A 286 -8.49 11.37 -21.81
C GLU A 286 -9.26 10.07 -21.54
N LYS A 287 -8.62 8.89 -21.71
CA LYS A 287 -9.23 7.60 -21.33
C LYS A 287 -9.48 7.52 -19.81
N ILE A 288 -8.52 7.99 -18.99
CA ILE A 288 -8.69 8.06 -17.54
C ILE A 288 -9.82 9.03 -17.18
N ARG A 289 -9.92 10.19 -17.83
CA ARG A 289 -11.02 11.14 -17.61
C ARG A 289 -12.38 10.49 -17.84
N LYS A 290 -12.56 9.84 -18.98
CA LYS A 290 -13.81 9.12 -19.30
C LYS A 290 -14.11 8.00 -18.33
N ALA A 291 -13.10 7.27 -17.90
CA ALA A 291 -13.27 6.22 -16.89
C ALA A 291 -13.76 6.78 -15.54
N LEU A 292 -13.23 7.93 -15.13
CA LEU A 292 -13.66 8.63 -13.91
C LEU A 292 -15.09 9.16 -14.05
N GLU A 293 -15.41 9.82 -15.17
CA GLU A 293 -16.76 10.35 -15.45
C GLU A 293 -17.85 9.28 -15.51
N ALA A 294 -17.47 8.04 -15.83
CA ALA A 294 -18.38 6.89 -15.83
C ALA A 294 -18.66 6.33 -14.42
N LEU A 295 -17.95 6.79 -13.38
CA LEU A 295 -18.21 6.40 -12.00
C LEU A 295 -19.37 7.23 -11.41
N PRO A 296 -20.39 6.61 -10.82
CA PRO A 296 -21.61 7.32 -10.38
C PRO A 296 -21.40 8.32 -9.25
N PHE A 297 -20.24 8.27 -8.60
CA PHE A 297 -19.87 9.12 -7.45
C PHE A 297 -18.67 10.02 -7.74
N CYS A 298 -18.22 10.08 -9.00
CA CYS A 298 -17.07 10.92 -9.34
C CYS A 298 -17.42 12.39 -9.20
N PRO A 299 -16.61 13.20 -8.50
CA PRO A 299 -16.81 14.63 -8.42
C PRO A 299 -16.43 15.30 -9.76
N GLU A 300 -16.73 16.59 -9.89
CA GLU A 300 -16.29 17.38 -11.02
C GLU A 300 -14.77 17.34 -11.19
N LEU A 301 -14.31 17.04 -12.40
CA LEU A 301 -12.89 16.86 -12.70
C LEU A 301 -12.24 18.19 -13.10
N LYS A 302 -10.97 18.33 -12.74
CA LYS A 302 -10.15 19.44 -13.23
C LYS A 302 -9.83 19.29 -14.71
N PRO A 303 -9.67 20.41 -15.44
CA PRO A 303 -9.30 20.40 -16.87
C PRO A 303 -8.02 19.64 -17.17
#